data_a90e2ef8062050658f3033f5edec8ac6
#
_entry.id   a90e2ef8062050658f3033f5edec8ac6
#
_cell.length_a   1.000
_cell.length_b   1.000
_cell.length_c   1.000
_cell.angle_alpha   90.00
_cell.angle_beta   90.00
_cell.angle_gamma   90.00
#
_symmetry.space_group_name_H-M   'P 1'
#
loop_
_entity.id
_entity.type
_entity.pdbx_description
1 polymer ?
#
loop_
_entity_poly.entity_id
_entity_poly.type
_entity_poly.pdbx_seq_one_letter_code
_entity_poly.pdbx_strand_id
1 'polypeptide(L)'
;SKKSSKTKLSLPNNSDLSLIRKVVSEWRGCPDNSHFYSSQLAREFANLKNVKSVATRGPLTPDHVIRTKRIPLVIDSDIQKSIDNYAADYIKYFNKYSSKEMTMLDPAPRWAVFPGKGILTFGSNKKELNIVKDIVNHTIKTILKTELAFGGWKALNASKLFEIEYWELEQAKLKKAESKLLPHQGKVAIITGSAAGIGFACAEALAVDGATVIGLDLSPDITSQMEKINGEGIVINLTDESKVKSTIDHIINSYGGIDIVVSNAGIFTAGAYIDEMNQSNWQKSMAVNLTSHQLFLKHSIPFLKNGVSSSIVLVGSRNVMAPGAGAASYSCAKAGLTQLCRVAALELAPHGVRCNIIHPDAVFDTKLWTPEALARSAERYGCLLYTSDAADERSSVDLGG
;
A
#
# COMPACT_ATOMS: atom_id res chain seq x y z
N SER A 1 37.40 -27.44 5.51
CA SER A 1 36.46 -26.81 4.57
C SER A 1 35.13 -27.56 4.59
N LYS A 2 34.17 -27.07 5.40
CA LYS A 2 32.78 -27.57 5.34
C LYS A 2 32.11 -26.86 4.18
N LYS A 3 31.76 -27.59 3.12
CA LYS A 3 30.89 -27.12 2.05
C LYS A 3 29.54 -26.71 2.66
N SER A 4 29.27 -25.42 2.70
CA SER A 4 27.93 -24.87 2.97
C SER A 4 27.00 -25.34 1.86
N SER A 5 26.11 -26.28 2.18
CA SER A 5 25.00 -26.61 1.30
C SER A 5 24.16 -25.34 1.11
N LYS A 6 24.18 -24.77 -0.08
CA LYS A 6 23.26 -23.68 -0.47
C LYS A 6 21.85 -24.27 -0.49
N THR A 7 21.19 -24.29 0.65
CA THR A 7 19.75 -24.53 0.70
C THR A 7 19.08 -23.45 -0.12
N LYS A 8 18.39 -23.82 -1.19
CA LYS A 8 17.60 -22.90 -2.01
C LYS A 8 16.51 -22.34 -1.10
N LEU A 9 16.68 -21.11 -0.62
CA LEU A 9 15.69 -20.44 0.20
C LEU A 9 14.47 -20.14 -0.67
N SER A 10 13.32 -20.70 -0.32
CA SER A 10 12.04 -20.29 -0.85
C SER A 10 11.61 -18.99 -0.14
N LEU A 11 11.58 -17.87 -0.85
CA LEU A 11 10.94 -16.66 -0.33
C LEU A 11 9.46 -16.95 -0.01
N PRO A 12 8.84 -16.22 0.94
CA PRO A 12 7.40 -16.30 1.12
C PRO A 12 6.73 -15.87 -0.18
N ASN A 13 5.58 -16.45 -0.49
CA ASN A 13 4.79 -15.92 -1.59
C ASN A 13 4.09 -14.62 -1.15
N ASN A 14 3.74 -13.77 -2.10
CA ASN A 14 3.09 -12.49 -1.81
C ASN A 14 1.69 -12.66 -1.20
N SER A 15 1.01 -13.79 -1.47
CA SER A 15 -0.27 -14.10 -0.83
C SER A 15 -0.11 -14.37 0.66
N ASP A 16 0.97 -15.06 1.08
CA ASP A 16 1.29 -15.24 2.51
C ASP A 16 1.52 -13.90 3.20
N LEU A 17 2.32 -13.00 2.58
CA LEU A 17 2.60 -11.67 3.13
C LEU A 17 1.33 -10.84 3.29
N SER A 18 0.46 -10.89 2.29
CA SER A 18 -0.82 -10.18 2.31
C SER A 18 -1.77 -10.74 3.37
N LEU A 19 -1.83 -12.05 3.54
CA LEU A 19 -2.63 -12.69 4.59
C LEU A 19 -2.09 -12.33 5.99
N ILE A 20 -0.77 -12.41 6.19
CA ILE A 20 -0.14 -12.02 7.46
C ILE A 20 -0.52 -10.59 7.84
N ARG A 21 -0.36 -9.64 6.92
CA ARG A 21 -0.72 -8.24 7.16
C ARG A 21 -2.19 -8.08 7.52
N LYS A 22 -3.09 -8.74 6.79
CA LYS A 22 -4.53 -8.72 7.05
C LYS A 22 -4.84 -9.15 8.49
N VAL A 23 -4.40 -10.33 8.89
CA VAL A 23 -4.70 -10.90 10.20
C VAL A 23 -4.06 -10.08 11.34
N VAL A 24 -2.84 -9.58 11.13
CA VAL A 24 -2.20 -8.68 12.10
C VAL A 24 -3.00 -7.37 12.24
N SER A 25 -3.47 -6.80 11.13
CA SER A 25 -4.32 -5.59 11.16
C SER A 25 -5.64 -5.81 11.89
N GLU A 26 -6.25 -6.99 11.74
CA GLU A 26 -7.48 -7.37 12.45
C GLU A 26 -7.24 -7.37 13.98
N TRP A 27 -6.16 -8.00 14.45
CA TRP A 27 -5.78 -7.99 15.87
C TRP A 27 -5.29 -6.63 16.37
N ARG A 28 -4.75 -5.80 15.49
CA ARG A 28 -4.38 -4.41 15.81
C ARG A 28 -5.60 -3.50 16.00
N GLY A 29 -6.72 -3.84 15.37
CA GLY A 29 -7.93 -3.01 15.31
C GLY A 29 -7.84 -1.84 14.32
N CYS A 30 -6.76 -1.75 13.55
CA CYS A 30 -6.55 -0.76 12.50
C CYS A 30 -5.59 -1.30 11.42
N PRO A 31 -5.60 -0.72 10.22
CA PRO A 31 -4.65 -1.13 9.17
C PRO A 31 -3.21 -0.95 9.63
N ASP A 32 -2.37 -1.94 9.33
CA ASP A 32 -0.93 -1.89 9.54
C ASP A 32 -0.21 -2.08 8.20
N ASN A 33 0.98 -1.52 8.06
CA ASN A 33 1.92 -1.88 7.02
C ASN A 33 2.79 -3.03 7.52
N SER A 34 3.27 -3.89 6.62
CA SER A 34 4.28 -4.88 6.95
C SER A 34 5.44 -4.83 5.97
N HIS A 35 6.65 -4.99 6.47
CA HIS A 35 7.85 -5.04 5.64
C HIS A 35 8.56 -6.37 5.82
N PHE A 36 8.65 -7.12 4.74
CA PHE A 36 9.43 -8.36 4.71
C PHE A 36 10.85 -8.09 4.22
N TYR A 37 11.84 -8.61 4.93
CA TYR A 37 13.22 -8.55 4.50
C TYR A 37 13.99 -9.83 4.80
N SER A 38 14.90 -10.17 3.88
CA SER A 38 15.74 -11.36 3.92
C SER A 38 17.21 -11.00 3.68
N SER A 39 17.69 -9.95 4.41
CA SER A 39 19.12 -9.63 4.44
C SER A 39 19.92 -10.85 4.94
N GLN A 40 21.24 -10.87 4.74
CA GLN A 40 22.08 -11.96 5.24
C GLN A 40 21.83 -12.19 6.74
N LEU A 41 21.82 -11.12 7.55
CA LEU A 41 21.56 -11.18 8.98
C LEU A 41 20.18 -11.79 9.31
N ALA A 42 19.12 -11.32 8.61
CA ALA A 42 17.76 -11.82 8.82
C ALA A 42 17.65 -13.32 8.48
N ARG A 43 18.29 -13.75 7.39
CA ARG A 43 18.34 -15.15 6.99
C ARG A 43 19.10 -16.02 7.99
N GLU A 44 20.28 -15.57 8.43
CA GLU A 44 21.08 -16.30 9.43
C GLU A 44 20.25 -16.54 10.70
N PHE A 45 19.55 -15.52 11.18
CA PHE A 45 18.68 -15.62 12.34
C PHE A 45 17.48 -16.57 12.09
N ALA A 46 16.75 -16.38 10.99
CA ALA A 46 15.58 -17.19 10.66
C ALA A 46 15.90 -18.68 10.38
N ASN A 47 17.16 -18.99 10.06
CA ASN A 47 17.64 -20.36 9.81
C ASN A 47 18.20 -21.06 11.06
N LEU A 48 18.21 -20.44 12.23
CA LEU A 48 18.61 -21.12 13.45
C LEU A 48 17.69 -22.31 13.69
N LYS A 49 18.25 -23.50 13.96
CA LYS A 49 17.48 -24.73 14.24
C LYS A 49 16.52 -24.56 15.44
N ASN A 50 16.90 -23.73 16.40
CA ASN A 50 16.15 -23.44 17.62
C ASN A 50 15.58 -22.01 17.63
N VAL A 51 15.32 -21.43 16.45
CA VAL A 51 14.90 -20.02 16.30
C VAL A 51 13.69 -19.67 17.17
N LYS A 52 12.71 -20.57 17.27
CA LYS A 52 11.53 -20.36 18.11
C LYS A 52 11.91 -20.14 19.58
N SER A 53 12.77 -20.99 20.13
CA SER A 53 13.24 -20.84 21.51
C SER A 53 14.10 -19.62 21.73
N VAL A 54 14.96 -19.28 20.76
CA VAL A 54 15.89 -18.15 20.88
C VAL A 54 15.17 -16.81 20.73
N ALA A 55 14.27 -16.70 19.74
CA ALA A 55 13.53 -15.47 19.44
C ALA A 55 12.53 -15.08 20.54
N THR A 56 11.97 -16.07 21.24
CA THR A 56 10.91 -15.84 22.25
C THR A 56 11.42 -15.69 23.68
N ARG A 57 12.72 -15.45 23.89
CA ARG A 57 13.26 -15.20 25.24
C ARG A 57 12.90 -13.82 25.79
N GLY A 58 12.68 -12.83 24.94
CA GLY A 58 12.34 -11.45 25.30
C GLY A 58 13.13 -10.42 24.51
N PRO A 59 12.93 -9.11 24.72
CA PRO A 59 13.67 -8.04 24.06
C PRO A 59 15.12 -7.95 24.59
N LEU A 60 16.01 -7.41 23.75
CA LEU A 60 17.42 -7.24 24.07
C LEU A 60 17.63 -6.27 25.24
N THR A 61 16.89 -5.19 25.26
CA THR A 61 16.82 -4.23 26.36
C THR A 61 15.38 -4.10 26.81
N PRO A 62 15.13 -3.87 28.11
CA PRO A 62 13.77 -3.74 28.63
C PRO A 62 12.93 -2.69 27.90
N ASP A 63 13.52 -1.54 27.56
CA ASP A 63 12.83 -0.42 26.89
C ASP A 63 12.28 -0.79 25.52
N HIS A 64 12.84 -1.79 24.85
CA HIS A 64 12.33 -2.23 23.55
C HIS A 64 10.93 -2.83 23.63
N VAL A 65 10.48 -3.30 24.82
CA VAL A 65 9.17 -3.95 25.00
C VAL A 65 8.00 -3.08 24.50
N ILE A 66 8.09 -1.76 24.69
CA ILE A 66 7.06 -0.81 24.26
C ILE A 66 6.95 -0.70 22.73
N ARG A 67 8.03 -0.99 21.99
CA ARG A 67 8.10 -0.89 20.53
C ARG A 67 7.98 -2.24 19.83
N THR A 68 8.43 -3.32 20.47
CA THR A 68 8.54 -4.64 19.85
C THR A 68 7.65 -5.69 20.49
N LYS A 69 6.90 -5.34 21.56
CA LYS A 69 6.29 -6.32 22.46
C LYS A 69 7.35 -7.22 23.13
N ARG A 70 6.90 -8.03 24.08
CA ARG A 70 7.80 -8.91 24.84
C ARG A 70 8.50 -9.94 23.95
N ILE A 71 7.81 -10.52 22.96
CA ILE A 71 8.34 -11.52 22.04
C ILE A 71 7.81 -11.29 20.63
N PRO A 72 8.51 -11.77 19.58
CA PRO A 72 7.98 -11.80 18.23
C PRO A 72 6.92 -12.87 18.04
N LEU A 73 6.15 -12.72 16.99
CA LEU A 73 5.45 -13.81 16.35
C LEU A 73 6.48 -14.76 15.68
N VAL A 74 6.33 -16.06 15.85
CA VAL A 74 7.05 -17.06 15.05
C VAL A 74 6.03 -17.76 14.17
N ILE A 75 6.14 -17.55 12.86
CA ILE A 75 5.18 -18.06 11.88
C ILE A 75 5.45 -19.54 11.64
N ASP A 76 4.44 -20.36 11.82
CA ASP A 76 4.45 -21.78 11.52
C ASP A 76 3.78 -22.07 10.16
N SER A 77 3.52 -23.30 9.83
CA SER A 77 2.86 -23.71 8.57
C SER A 77 1.45 -23.12 8.39
N ASP A 78 0.71 -22.92 9.49
CA ASP A 78 -0.59 -22.28 9.50
C ASP A 78 -0.44 -20.82 9.99
N ILE A 79 -0.51 -19.89 9.05
CA ILE A 79 -0.31 -18.45 9.28
C ILE A 79 -1.39 -17.89 10.23
N GLN A 80 -2.67 -18.15 9.93
CA GLN A 80 -3.78 -17.66 10.71
C GLN A 80 -3.66 -18.11 12.17
N LYS A 81 -3.53 -19.41 12.37
CA LYS A 81 -3.39 -20.02 13.69
C LYS A 81 -2.17 -19.51 14.46
N SER A 82 -1.06 -19.26 13.76
CA SER A 82 0.16 -18.70 14.38
C SER A 82 -0.09 -17.32 14.99
N ILE A 83 -0.80 -16.46 14.26
CA ILE A 83 -1.12 -15.09 14.70
C ILE A 83 -2.17 -15.12 15.82
N ASP A 84 -3.21 -15.94 15.68
CA ASP A 84 -4.27 -16.08 16.69
C ASP A 84 -3.72 -16.62 18.02
N ASN A 85 -2.82 -17.62 17.96
CA ASN A 85 -2.15 -18.13 19.14
C ASN A 85 -1.26 -17.06 19.81
N TYR A 86 -0.53 -16.28 19.01
CA TYR A 86 0.29 -15.18 19.54
C TYR A 86 -0.58 -14.15 20.29
N ALA A 87 -1.69 -13.74 19.69
CA ALA A 87 -2.63 -12.79 20.31
C ALA A 87 -3.24 -13.36 21.59
N ALA A 88 -3.68 -14.64 21.56
CA ALA A 88 -4.21 -15.32 22.75
C ALA A 88 -3.18 -15.41 23.88
N ASP A 89 -1.91 -15.68 23.56
CA ASP A 89 -0.83 -15.75 24.55
C ASP A 89 -0.48 -14.36 25.12
N TYR A 90 -0.60 -13.29 24.32
CA TYR A 90 -0.47 -11.92 24.80
C TYR A 90 -1.61 -11.55 25.76
N ILE A 91 -2.85 -11.93 25.45
CA ILE A 91 -4.00 -11.72 26.33
C ILE A 91 -3.82 -12.46 27.66
N LYS A 92 -3.36 -13.72 27.63
CA LYS A 92 -3.03 -14.48 28.85
C LYS A 92 -1.92 -13.81 29.66
N TYR A 93 -0.87 -13.31 28.98
CA TYR A 93 0.22 -12.57 29.63
C TYR A 93 -0.29 -11.32 30.33
N PHE A 94 -1.15 -10.52 29.67
CA PHE A 94 -1.78 -9.36 30.28
C PHE A 94 -2.60 -9.75 31.51
N ASN A 95 -3.55 -10.68 31.36
CA ASN A 95 -4.44 -11.11 32.44
C ASN A 95 -3.70 -11.67 33.66
N LYS A 96 -2.52 -12.26 33.45
CA LYS A 96 -1.71 -12.82 34.54
C LYS A 96 -1.06 -11.78 35.43
N TYR A 97 -0.68 -10.60 34.86
CA TYR A 97 0.11 -9.61 35.55
C TYR A 97 -0.60 -8.27 35.76
N SER A 98 -1.74 -8.04 35.11
CA SER A 98 -2.48 -6.76 35.19
C SER A 98 -3.23 -6.61 36.53
N SER A 99 -3.41 -5.35 36.95
CA SER A 99 -4.36 -4.92 37.94
C SER A 99 -5.70 -4.51 37.28
N LYS A 100 -6.76 -4.34 38.10
CA LYS A 100 -8.12 -3.98 37.62
C LYS A 100 -8.21 -2.65 36.86
N GLU A 101 -7.25 -1.77 37.03
CA GLU A 101 -7.26 -0.42 36.43
C GLU A 101 -6.47 -0.32 35.12
N MET A 102 -5.74 -1.37 34.73
CA MET A 102 -4.90 -1.36 33.55
C MET A 102 -5.71 -1.66 32.29
N THR A 103 -5.47 -0.89 31.22
CA THR A 103 -6.02 -1.14 29.89
C THR A 103 -5.02 -1.91 29.06
N MET A 104 -5.44 -3.02 28.47
CA MET A 104 -4.60 -3.84 27.60
C MET A 104 -4.29 -3.10 26.29
N LEU A 105 -3.03 -3.12 25.90
CA LEU A 105 -2.62 -2.73 24.54
C LEU A 105 -3.13 -3.76 23.53
N ASP A 106 -3.25 -3.35 22.25
CA ASP A 106 -3.61 -4.29 21.20
C ASP A 106 -2.71 -5.56 21.23
N PRO A 107 -3.24 -6.76 20.99
CA PRO A 107 -2.48 -8.01 21.09
C PRO A 107 -1.67 -8.35 19.83
N ALA A 108 -1.66 -7.49 18.81
CA ALA A 108 -0.94 -7.73 17.57
C ALA A 108 0.59 -7.71 17.74
N PRO A 109 1.34 -8.57 17.01
CA PRO A 109 2.79 -8.53 17.01
C PRO A 109 3.33 -7.25 16.37
N ARG A 110 4.53 -6.84 16.74
CA ARG A 110 5.25 -5.72 16.09
C ARG A 110 6.31 -6.21 15.11
N TRP A 111 6.71 -7.45 15.25
CA TRP A 111 7.59 -8.13 14.31
C TRP A 111 7.39 -9.65 14.36
N ALA A 112 7.84 -10.30 13.30
CA ALA A 112 7.73 -11.75 13.18
C ALA A 112 8.99 -12.37 12.61
N VAL A 113 9.26 -13.61 13.03
CA VAL A 113 10.23 -14.49 12.37
C VAL A 113 9.45 -15.45 11.48
N PHE A 114 9.84 -15.52 10.21
CA PHE A 114 9.38 -16.52 9.29
C PHE A 114 10.51 -17.55 9.11
N PRO A 115 10.46 -18.68 9.85
CA PRO A 115 11.55 -19.65 9.87
C PRO A 115 11.97 -20.09 8.46
N GLY A 116 13.26 -20.08 8.19
CA GLY A 116 13.81 -20.42 6.88
C GLY A 116 13.66 -19.34 5.79
N LYS A 117 12.91 -18.27 6.03
CA LYS A 117 12.61 -17.25 5.00
C LYS A 117 13.18 -15.87 5.33
N GLY A 118 12.90 -15.33 6.53
CA GLY A 118 13.35 -13.99 6.92
C GLY A 118 12.56 -13.41 8.08
N ILE A 119 12.48 -12.09 8.11
CA ILE A 119 11.86 -11.28 9.17
C ILE A 119 10.76 -10.38 8.58
N LEU A 120 9.68 -10.19 9.34
CA LEU A 120 8.68 -9.16 9.07
C LEU A 120 8.66 -8.16 10.24
N THR A 121 8.39 -6.90 9.90
CA THR A 121 8.08 -5.84 10.85
C THR A 121 6.73 -5.25 10.51
N PHE A 122 6.01 -4.74 11.53
CA PHE A 122 4.68 -4.16 11.42
C PHE A 122 4.66 -2.75 12.00
N GLY A 123 3.86 -1.87 11.41
CA GLY A 123 3.72 -0.50 11.88
C GLY A 123 2.64 0.27 11.12
N SER A 124 2.01 1.22 11.78
CA SER A 124 0.92 2.04 11.24
C SER A 124 1.36 3.04 10.15
N ASN A 125 2.65 3.20 9.93
CA ASN A 125 3.25 4.04 8.90
C ASN A 125 4.72 3.68 8.64
N LYS A 126 5.31 4.26 7.59
CA LYS A 126 6.71 4.03 7.18
C LYS A 126 7.73 4.36 8.31
N LYS A 127 7.46 5.40 9.11
CA LYS A 127 8.35 5.78 10.22
C LYS A 127 8.37 4.71 11.32
N GLU A 128 7.20 4.23 11.73
CA GLU A 128 7.08 3.17 12.73
C GLU A 128 7.73 1.88 12.24
N LEU A 129 7.46 1.47 10.98
CA LEU A 129 8.11 0.32 10.35
C LEU A 129 9.64 0.39 10.45
N ASN A 130 10.23 1.54 10.12
CA ASN A 130 11.68 1.73 10.16
C ASN A 130 12.23 1.65 11.60
N ILE A 131 11.55 2.27 12.57
CA ILE A 131 11.95 2.18 13.98
C ILE A 131 11.96 0.73 14.45
N VAL A 132 10.89 -0.02 14.19
CA VAL A 132 10.81 -1.44 14.58
C VAL A 132 11.88 -2.25 13.87
N LYS A 133 12.11 -2.02 12.57
CA LYS A 133 13.14 -2.70 11.78
C LYS A 133 14.54 -2.47 12.34
N ASP A 134 14.88 -1.23 12.74
CA ASP A 134 16.20 -0.92 13.29
C ASP A 134 16.42 -1.60 14.64
N ILE A 135 15.41 -1.58 15.52
CA ILE A 135 15.46 -2.28 16.81
C ILE A 135 15.60 -3.79 16.58
N VAL A 136 14.84 -4.37 15.65
CA VAL A 136 14.90 -5.80 15.36
C VAL A 136 16.25 -6.20 14.76
N ASN A 137 16.80 -5.42 13.82
CA ASN A 137 18.14 -5.66 13.27
C ASN A 137 19.23 -5.65 14.35
N HIS A 138 19.16 -4.69 15.26
CA HIS A 138 20.07 -4.63 16.40
C HIS A 138 19.91 -5.87 17.31
N THR A 139 18.67 -6.23 17.61
CA THR A 139 18.32 -7.37 18.46
C THR A 139 18.84 -8.70 17.87
N ILE A 140 18.50 -9.02 16.62
CA ILE A 140 18.93 -10.30 16.00
C ILE A 140 20.44 -10.38 15.82
N LYS A 141 21.12 -9.26 15.51
CA LYS A 141 22.57 -9.19 15.40
C LYS A 141 23.25 -9.52 16.76
N THR A 142 22.72 -8.97 17.83
CA THR A 142 23.28 -9.18 19.17
C THR A 142 23.00 -10.62 19.66
N ILE A 143 21.78 -11.11 19.44
CA ILE A 143 21.43 -12.50 19.78
C ILE A 143 22.34 -13.49 19.07
N LEU A 144 22.53 -13.35 17.75
CA LEU A 144 23.43 -14.23 17.00
C LEU A 144 24.86 -14.24 17.56
N LYS A 145 25.39 -13.07 17.92
CA LYS A 145 26.73 -12.98 18.52
C LYS A 145 26.79 -13.65 19.89
N THR A 146 25.78 -13.46 20.74
CA THR A 146 25.78 -14.05 22.10
C THR A 146 25.54 -15.55 22.08
N GLU A 147 24.70 -16.07 21.18
CA GLU A 147 24.52 -17.53 21.01
C GLU A 147 25.82 -18.22 20.55
N LEU A 148 26.63 -17.55 19.73
CA LEU A 148 27.88 -18.10 19.21
C LEU A 148 29.06 -17.98 20.22
N ALA A 149 29.15 -16.87 20.95
CA ALA A 149 30.35 -16.54 21.72
C ALA A 149 30.21 -16.72 23.24
N PHE A 150 28.97 -16.62 23.77
CA PHE A 150 28.75 -16.51 25.21
C PHE A 150 27.75 -17.55 25.78
N GLY A 151 27.48 -18.63 25.05
CA GLY A 151 26.57 -19.68 25.51
C GLY A 151 25.09 -19.28 25.57
N GLY A 152 24.74 -18.21 24.89
CA GLY A 152 23.39 -17.70 24.79
C GLY A 152 23.13 -16.45 25.65
N TRP A 153 22.03 -15.75 25.31
CA TRP A 153 21.59 -14.58 26.03
C TRP A 153 20.35 -14.89 26.88
N LYS A 154 20.13 -14.08 27.92
CA LYS A 154 18.97 -14.18 28.81
C LYS A 154 18.31 -12.82 28.93
N ALA A 155 17.00 -12.75 28.69
CA ALA A 155 16.20 -11.58 28.95
C ALA A 155 15.74 -11.53 30.41
N LEU A 156 15.14 -10.41 30.80
CA LEU A 156 14.36 -10.31 32.03
C LEU A 156 13.17 -11.27 31.98
N ASN A 157 12.69 -11.67 33.16
CA ASN A 157 11.49 -12.48 33.25
C ASN A 157 10.24 -11.71 32.82
N ALA A 158 9.15 -12.45 32.53
CA ALA A 158 7.93 -11.88 32.01
C ALA A 158 7.26 -10.85 32.93
N SER A 159 7.34 -11.03 34.25
CA SER A 159 6.79 -10.07 35.23
C SER A 159 7.50 -8.71 35.16
N LYS A 160 8.85 -8.72 35.13
CA LYS A 160 9.62 -7.47 35.04
C LYS A 160 9.45 -6.76 33.70
N LEU A 161 9.30 -7.50 32.61
CA LEU A 161 9.00 -6.92 31.31
C LEU A 161 7.59 -6.33 31.28
N PHE A 162 6.62 -6.94 31.98
CA PHE A 162 5.26 -6.41 32.13
C PHE A 162 5.26 -5.09 32.90
N GLU A 163 5.97 -5.00 34.02
CA GLU A 163 6.11 -3.77 34.79
C GLU A 163 6.61 -2.59 33.92
N ILE A 164 7.53 -2.85 33.00
CA ILE A 164 8.08 -1.81 32.11
C ILE A 164 7.09 -1.52 30.97
N GLU A 165 6.52 -2.55 30.32
CA GLU A 165 5.57 -2.37 29.23
C GLU A 165 4.34 -1.55 29.65
N TYR A 166 3.87 -1.73 30.89
CA TYR A 166 2.68 -1.07 31.45
C TYR A 166 3.00 0.02 32.48
N TRP A 167 4.26 0.50 32.53
CA TRP A 167 4.65 1.62 33.37
C TRP A 167 3.94 2.90 32.91
N GLU A 168 3.36 3.66 33.84
CA GLU A 168 2.54 4.85 33.55
C GLU A 168 3.24 5.87 32.65
N LEU A 169 4.55 6.11 32.86
CA LEU A 169 5.32 7.04 32.02
C LEU A 169 5.48 6.54 30.59
N GLU A 170 5.63 5.25 30.38
CA GLU A 170 5.73 4.65 29.04
C GLU A 170 4.36 4.64 28.37
N GLN A 171 3.29 4.34 29.10
CA GLN A 171 1.90 4.45 28.60
C GLN A 171 1.55 5.91 28.26
N ALA A 172 2.02 6.89 29.01
CA ALA A 172 1.84 8.31 28.69
C ALA A 172 2.55 8.72 27.39
N LYS A 173 3.73 8.15 27.10
CA LYS A 173 4.43 8.36 25.82
C LYS A 173 3.65 7.78 24.66
N LEU A 174 3.07 6.59 24.82
CA LEU A 174 2.21 5.96 23.80
C LEU A 174 0.95 6.80 23.56
N LYS A 175 0.25 7.22 24.62
CA LYS A 175 -0.94 8.08 24.53
C LYS A 175 -0.66 9.44 23.88
N LYS A 176 0.50 10.05 24.12
CA LYS A 176 0.91 11.27 23.40
C LYS A 176 1.17 11.04 21.92
N ALA A 177 1.57 9.82 21.54
CA ALA A 177 1.76 9.44 20.15
C ALA A 177 0.45 8.99 19.47
N GLU A 178 -0.58 8.63 20.24
CA GLU A 178 -1.95 8.34 19.80
C GLU A 178 -2.72 9.65 19.56
N SER A 179 -2.30 10.46 18.58
CA SER A 179 -3.20 11.39 17.92
C SER A 179 -4.37 10.59 17.34
N LYS A 180 -5.57 11.21 17.30
CA LYS A 180 -6.75 10.62 16.66
C LYS A 180 -6.35 9.95 15.34
N LEU A 181 -6.65 8.66 15.19
CA LEU A 181 -6.34 7.92 13.97
C LEU A 181 -6.91 8.67 12.76
N LEU A 182 -6.05 8.93 11.80
CA LEU A 182 -6.46 9.55 10.54
C LEU A 182 -7.34 8.56 9.73
N PRO A 183 -8.23 9.05 8.86
CA PRO A 183 -9.20 8.21 8.14
C PRO A 183 -8.58 7.05 7.37
N HIS A 184 -7.37 7.23 6.84
CA HIS A 184 -6.65 6.22 6.07
C HIS A 184 -5.33 5.79 6.72
N GLN A 185 -5.17 6.03 8.03
CA GLN A 185 -3.98 5.62 8.78
C GLN A 185 -3.67 4.13 8.57
N GLY A 186 -2.44 3.85 8.17
CA GLY A 186 -1.95 2.47 7.96
C GLY A 186 -2.43 1.80 6.66
N LYS A 187 -3.34 2.40 5.89
CA LYS A 187 -3.71 1.89 4.57
C LYS A 187 -2.60 2.12 3.55
N VAL A 188 -2.48 1.19 2.61
CA VAL A 188 -1.57 1.27 1.47
C VAL A 188 -2.35 1.71 0.23
N ALA A 189 -2.01 2.87 -0.31
CA ALA A 189 -2.68 3.48 -1.46
C ALA A 189 -1.74 3.57 -2.66
N ILE A 190 -2.19 3.06 -3.81
CA ILE A 190 -1.44 3.13 -5.07
C ILE A 190 -2.19 4.04 -6.05
N ILE A 191 -1.49 5.03 -6.60
CA ILE A 191 -2.05 5.99 -7.53
C ILE A 191 -1.26 5.95 -8.82
N THR A 192 -1.91 5.70 -9.95
CA THR A 192 -1.28 5.71 -11.27
C THR A 192 -1.42 7.08 -11.95
N GLY A 193 -0.39 7.51 -12.70
CA GLY A 193 -0.38 8.82 -13.34
C GLY A 193 -0.32 9.96 -12.31
N SER A 194 0.49 9.79 -11.26
CA SER A 194 0.50 10.67 -10.09
C SER A 194 1.69 11.64 -10.03
N ALA A 195 2.45 11.81 -11.12
CA ALA A 195 3.46 12.85 -11.18
C ALA A 195 2.88 14.27 -11.30
N ALA A 196 1.59 14.41 -11.64
CA ALA A 196 0.93 15.70 -11.79
C ALA A 196 -0.62 15.57 -11.76
N GLY A 197 -1.31 16.70 -11.79
CA GLY A 197 -2.76 16.81 -12.01
C GLY A 197 -3.59 16.01 -11.02
N ILE A 198 -4.68 15.38 -11.50
CA ILE A 198 -5.64 14.65 -10.67
C ILE A 198 -4.95 13.56 -9.83
N GLY A 199 -4.01 12.82 -10.44
CA GLY A 199 -3.31 11.75 -9.75
C GLY A 199 -2.47 12.26 -8.57
N PHE A 200 -1.75 13.39 -8.73
CA PHE A 200 -0.97 13.97 -7.64
C PHE A 200 -1.89 14.53 -6.54
N ALA A 201 -2.96 15.21 -6.90
CA ALA A 201 -3.93 15.73 -5.92
C ALA A 201 -4.57 14.59 -5.08
N CYS A 202 -4.89 13.46 -5.72
CA CYS A 202 -5.37 12.27 -4.99
C CYS A 202 -4.28 11.70 -4.06
N ALA A 203 -3.03 11.67 -4.51
CA ALA A 203 -1.91 11.18 -3.71
C ALA A 203 -1.69 12.06 -2.48
N GLU A 204 -1.71 13.38 -2.65
CA GLU A 204 -1.58 14.36 -1.56
C GLU A 204 -2.71 14.23 -0.54
N ALA A 205 -3.97 14.19 -0.99
CA ALA A 205 -5.13 14.04 -0.11
C ALA A 205 -5.06 12.75 0.72
N LEU A 206 -4.73 11.61 0.09
CA LEU A 206 -4.60 10.33 0.79
C LEU A 206 -3.43 10.32 1.78
N ALA A 207 -2.32 11.00 1.47
CA ALA A 207 -1.19 11.14 2.39
C ALA A 207 -1.55 11.99 3.61
N VAL A 208 -2.29 13.09 3.43
CA VAL A 208 -2.83 13.93 4.53
C VAL A 208 -3.74 13.10 5.43
N ASP A 209 -4.54 12.22 4.87
CA ASP A 209 -5.43 11.30 5.60
C ASP A 209 -4.69 10.09 6.21
N GLY A 210 -3.36 10.04 6.13
CA GLY A 210 -2.51 9.06 6.82
C GLY A 210 -2.23 7.78 6.05
N ALA A 211 -2.60 7.68 4.77
CA ALA A 211 -2.23 6.53 3.95
C ALA A 211 -0.73 6.50 3.65
N THR A 212 -0.18 5.29 3.53
CA THR A 212 1.12 5.07 2.88
C THR A 212 0.91 5.11 1.38
N VAL A 213 1.40 6.17 0.74
CA VAL A 213 1.13 6.47 -0.68
C VAL A 213 2.27 5.99 -1.56
N ILE A 214 1.92 5.26 -2.62
CA ILE A 214 2.83 4.84 -3.69
C ILE A 214 2.32 5.44 -5.00
N GLY A 215 3.11 6.35 -5.58
CA GLY A 215 2.83 6.96 -6.87
C GLY A 215 3.52 6.24 -8.02
N LEU A 216 2.77 5.93 -9.07
CA LEU A 216 3.27 5.27 -10.27
C LEU A 216 3.11 6.19 -11.48
N ASP A 217 4.19 6.46 -12.20
CA ASP A 217 4.14 7.30 -13.40
C ASP A 217 5.23 6.91 -14.41
N LEU A 218 5.06 7.30 -15.67
CA LEU A 218 6.10 7.19 -16.68
C LEU A 218 7.15 8.30 -16.53
N SER A 219 6.76 9.47 -15.96
CA SER A 219 7.65 10.60 -15.73
C SER A 219 8.63 10.30 -14.59
N PRO A 220 9.93 10.59 -14.75
CA PRO A 220 10.90 10.52 -13.65
C PRO A 220 10.61 11.49 -12.51
N ASP A 221 9.83 12.54 -12.74
CA ASP A 221 9.42 13.52 -11.72
C ASP A 221 8.64 12.87 -10.58
N ILE A 222 8.07 11.69 -10.80
CA ILE A 222 7.27 10.97 -9.80
C ILE A 222 8.02 10.80 -8.47
N THR A 223 9.32 10.55 -8.50
CA THR A 223 10.13 10.37 -7.29
C THR A 223 10.12 11.63 -6.44
N SER A 224 10.47 12.78 -7.03
CA SER A 224 10.51 14.07 -6.33
C SER A 224 9.12 14.57 -5.91
N GLN A 225 8.07 14.25 -6.67
CA GLN A 225 6.70 14.60 -6.29
C GLN A 225 6.24 13.79 -5.08
N MET A 226 6.48 12.48 -5.05
CA MET A 226 6.09 11.65 -3.92
C MET A 226 6.90 11.98 -2.65
N GLU A 227 8.17 12.36 -2.76
CA GLU A 227 8.98 12.83 -1.62
C GLU A 227 8.33 14.01 -0.87
N LYS A 228 7.66 14.93 -1.58
CA LYS A 228 6.96 16.09 -0.97
C LYS A 228 5.88 15.68 0.02
N ILE A 229 5.29 14.51 -0.19
CA ILE A 229 4.20 13.97 0.63
C ILE A 229 4.63 12.75 1.46
N ASN A 230 5.94 12.51 1.60
CA ASN A 230 6.53 11.33 2.25
C ASN A 230 6.08 9.99 1.64
N GLY A 231 5.64 9.99 0.38
CA GLY A 231 5.28 8.81 -0.40
C GLY A 231 6.48 8.11 -1.04
N GLU A 232 6.21 7.07 -1.81
CA GLU A 232 7.18 6.40 -2.68
C GLU A 232 6.80 6.61 -4.14
N GLY A 233 7.72 7.12 -4.96
CA GLY A 233 7.55 7.30 -6.40
C GLY A 233 8.27 6.23 -7.19
N ILE A 234 7.56 5.55 -8.11
CA ILE A 234 8.13 4.51 -8.96
C ILE A 234 7.90 4.86 -10.43
N VAL A 235 8.99 4.94 -11.18
CA VAL A 235 8.93 5.18 -12.62
C VAL A 235 8.57 3.87 -13.34
N ILE A 236 7.44 3.87 -14.05
CA ILE A 236 6.92 2.66 -14.69
C ILE A 236 6.12 2.98 -15.95
N ASN A 237 6.30 2.14 -16.98
CA ASN A 237 5.36 2.05 -18.08
C ASN A 237 4.27 1.02 -17.77
N LEU A 238 3.04 1.48 -17.54
CA LEU A 238 1.89 0.64 -17.18
C LEU A 238 1.36 -0.23 -18.33
N THR A 239 1.84 -0.04 -19.57
CA THR A 239 1.53 -0.94 -20.69
C THR A 239 2.44 -2.18 -20.74
N ASP A 240 3.47 -2.22 -19.90
CA ASP A 240 4.38 -3.37 -19.75
C ASP A 240 3.91 -4.23 -18.57
N GLU A 241 3.24 -5.34 -18.88
CA GLU A 241 2.68 -6.24 -17.85
C GLU A 241 3.75 -6.78 -16.90
N SER A 242 4.95 -7.07 -17.42
CA SER A 242 6.04 -7.62 -16.59
C SER A 242 6.50 -6.63 -15.53
N LYS A 243 6.59 -5.35 -15.90
CA LYS A 243 6.90 -4.26 -14.98
C LYS A 243 5.77 -4.00 -13.99
N VAL A 244 4.51 -4.04 -14.44
CA VAL A 244 3.35 -3.93 -13.54
C VAL A 244 3.41 -5.03 -12.47
N LYS A 245 3.60 -6.29 -12.88
CA LYS A 245 3.70 -7.41 -11.95
C LYS A 245 4.84 -7.23 -10.96
N SER A 246 6.07 -6.92 -11.45
CA SER A 246 7.23 -6.76 -10.57
C SER A 246 7.09 -5.59 -9.60
N THR A 247 6.41 -4.50 -10.02
CA THR A 247 6.12 -3.36 -9.15
C THR A 247 5.11 -3.73 -8.06
N ILE A 248 4.05 -4.46 -8.38
CA ILE A 248 3.13 -4.98 -7.37
C ILE A 248 3.85 -5.92 -6.41
N ASP A 249 4.69 -6.83 -6.90
CA ASP A 249 5.49 -7.72 -6.06
C ASP A 249 6.40 -6.92 -5.09
N HIS A 250 7.03 -5.84 -5.56
CA HIS A 250 7.82 -4.93 -4.74
C HIS A 250 6.96 -4.27 -3.63
N ILE A 251 5.79 -3.75 -3.99
CA ILE A 251 4.89 -3.09 -3.04
C ILE A 251 4.43 -4.07 -1.94
N ILE A 252 4.08 -5.30 -2.31
CA ILE A 252 3.68 -6.32 -1.33
C ILE A 252 4.82 -6.68 -0.38
N ASN A 253 6.04 -6.80 -0.88
CA ASN A 253 7.20 -7.05 -0.02
C ASN A 253 7.50 -5.87 0.92
N SER A 254 7.30 -4.63 0.46
CA SER A 254 7.63 -3.41 1.21
C SER A 254 6.54 -2.98 2.20
N TYR A 255 5.27 -3.26 1.90
CA TYR A 255 4.12 -2.74 2.65
C TYR A 255 3.11 -3.82 3.04
N GLY A 256 3.24 -5.04 2.53
CA GLY A 256 2.46 -6.21 2.89
C GLY A 256 1.09 -6.34 2.23
N GLY A 257 0.58 -5.31 1.55
CA GLY A 257 -0.75 -5.38 0.95
C GLY A 257 -1.13 -4.11 0.18
N ILE A 258 -2.37 -4.08 -0.32
CA ILE A 258 -2.97 -2.95 -1.04
C ILE A 258 -4.39 -2.76 -0.52
N ASP A 259 -4.75 -1.52 -0.16
CA ASP A 259 -6.09 -1.18 0.32
C ASP A 259 -6.82 -0.23 -0.63
N ILE A 260 -6.10 0.73 -1.23
CA ILE A 260 -6.67 1.75 -2.09
C ILE A 260 -5.94 1.75 -3.42
N VAL A 261 -6.69 1.74 -4.51
CA VAL A 261 -6.18 1.94 -5.87
C VAL A 261 -6.90 3.10 -6.52
N VAL A 262 -6.13 4.12 -6.95
CA VAL A 262 -6.61 5.17 -7.84
C VAL A 262 -5.96 4.93 -9.20
N SER A 263 -6.72 4.35 -10.13
CA SER A 263 -6.26 4.05 -11.49
C SER A 263 -6.61 5.23 -12.41
N ASN A 264 -5.65 6.17 -12.49
CA ASN A 264 -5.83 7.48 -13.10
C ASN A 264 -4.99 7.68 -14.37
N ALA A 265 -3.90 6.95 -14.58
CA ALA A 265 -3.02 7.15 -15.73
C ALA A 265 -3.80 7.22 -17.06
N GLY A 266 -3.48 8.20 -17.87
CA GLY A 266 -4.16 8.37 -19.14
C GLY A 266 -3.47 9.42 -20.02
N ILE A 267 -3.75 9.34 -21.32
CA ILE A 267 -3.27 10.29 -22.31
C ILE A 267 -4.42 10.70 -23.22
N PHE A 268 -4.34 11.89 -23.77
CA PHE A 268 -5.15 12.28 -24.92
C PHE A 268 -4.26 12.23 -26.17
N THR A 269 -4.55 11.32 -27.09
CA THR A 269 -3.87 11.26 -28.38
C THR A 269 -4.36 12.37 -29.30
N ALA A 270 -3.57 12.73 -30.32
CA ALA A 270 -4.01 13.71 -31.32
C ALA A 270 -5.39 13.32 -31.88
N GLY A 271 -6.31 14.30 -31.88
CA GLY A 271 -7.66 14.10 -32.41
C GLY A 271 -7.62 13.94 -33.93
N ALA A 272 -8.49 13.04 -34.46
CA ALA A 272 -8.71 12.84 -35.88
C ALA A 272 -10.11 12.30 -36.11
N TYR A 273 -10.73 12.63 -37.24
CA TYR A 273 -11.96 11.98 -37.65
C TYR A 273 -11.73 10.49 -37.89
N ILE A 274 -12.81 9.70 -37.85
CA ILE A 274 -12.70 8.23 -37.88
C ILE A 274 -11.99 7.73 -39.13
N ASP A 275 -12.31 8.30 -40.28
CA ASP A 275 -11.75 7.98 -41.59
C ASP A 275 -10.28 8.44 -41.77
N GLU A 276 -9.83 9.40 -40.97
CA GLU A 276 -8.46 9.93 -40.99
C GLU A 276 -7.62 9.38 -39.83
N MET A 277 -8.20 8.55 -38.98
CA MET A 277 -7.53 8.14 -37.73
C MET A 277 -6.33 7.23 -38.00
N ASN A 278 -5.16 7.65 -37.51
CA ASN A 278 -3.98 6.82 -37.57
C ASN A 278 -4.08 5.63 -36.61
N GLN A 279 -3.87 4.42 -37.13
CA GLN A 279 -3.97 3.18 -36.37
C GLN A 279 -3.02 3.13 -35.17
N SER A 280 -1.85 3.75 -35.24
CA SER A 280 -0.91 3.82 -34.11
C SER A 280 -1.46 4.68 -32.97
N ASN A 281 -2.15 5.78 -33.27
CA ASN A 281 -2.80 6.62 -32.27
C ASN A 281 -3.98 5.90 -31.61
N TRP A 282 -4.76 5.16 -32.38
CA TRP A 282 -5.80 4.28 -31.85
C TRP A 282 -5.22 3.26 -30.87
N GLN A 283 -4.23 2.49 -31.29
CA GLN A 283 -3.58 1.46 -30.48
C GLN A 283 -2.96 2.06 -29.20
N LYS A 284 -2.28 3.19 -29.32
CA LYS A 284 -1.68 3.89 -28.17
C LYS A 284 -2.74 4.35 -27.18
N SER A 285 -3.86 4.90 -27.67
CA SER A 285 -4.97 5.31 -26.81
C SER A 285 -5.58 4.12 -26.07
N MET A 286 -5.87 3.02 -26.76
CA MET A 286 -6.40 1.79 -26.18
C MET A 286 -5.43 1.18 -25.15
N ALA A 287 -4.14 1.13 -25.49
CA ALA A 287 -3.11 0.57 -24.61
C ALA A 287 -3.00 1.33 -23.30
N VAL A 288 -2.98 2.68 -23.34
CA VAL A 288 -2.79 3.49 -22.14
C VAL A 288 -4.10 3.73 -21.39
N ASN A 289 -5.21 4.06 -22.08
CA ASN A 289 -6.45 4.47 -21.43
C ASN A 289 -7.40 3.32 -21.07
N LEU A 290 -7.10 2.07 -21.50
CA LEU A 290 -7.90 0.89 -21.18
C LEU A 290 -7.05 -0.29 -20.75
N THR A 291 -6.16 -0.80 -21.62
CA THR A 291 -5.42 -2.03 -21.33
C THR A 291 -4.52 -1.91 -20.10
N SER A 292 -3.85 -0.77 -19.90
CA SER A 292 -2.99 -0.55 -18.73
C SER A 292 -3.78 -0.65 -17.42
N HIS A 293 -5.01 -0.14 -17.39
CA HIS A 293 -5.89 -0.25 -16.23
C HIS A 293 -6.28 -1.69 -15.94
N GLN A 294 -6.62 -2.47 -17.01
CA GLN A 294 -6.93 -3.89 -16.87
C GLN A 294 -5.73 -4.68 -16.35
N LEU A 295 -4.52 -4.45 -16.88
CA LEU A 295 -3.30 -5.10 -16.42
C LEU A 295 -3.01 -4.75 -14.95
N PHE A 296 -3.16 -3.49 -14.58
CA PHE A 296 -2.95 -3.05 -13.21
C PHE A 296 -3.95 -3.68 -12.23
N LEU A 297 -5.23 -3.74 -12.58
CA LEU A 297 -6.26 -4.42 -11.80
C LEU A 297 -5.99 -5.92 -11.70
N LYS A 298 -5.63 -6.59 -12.79
CA LYS A 298 -5.30 -8.02 -12.81
C LYS A 298 -4.28 -8.39 -11.73
N HIS A 299 -3.22 -7.58 -11.57
CA HIS A 299 -2.14 -7.87 -10.63
C HIS A 299 -2.38 -7.34 -9.22
N SER A 300 -3.24 -6.33 -9.02
CA SER A 300 -3.54 -5.76 -7.70
C SER A 300 -4.73 -6.42 -6.99
N ILE A 301 -5.73 -6.89 -7.73
CA ILE A 301 -6.95 -7.50 -7.17
C ILE A 301 -6.69 -8.64 -6.18
N PRO A 302 -5.76 -9.59 -6.40
CA PRO A 302 -5.48 -10.65 -5.44
C PRO A 302 -5.13 -10.12 -4.04
N PHE A 303 -4.48 -8.97 -3.96
CA PHE A 303 -4.04 -8.34 -2.71
C PHE A 303 -5.10 -7.41 -2.12
N LEU A 304 -5.90 -6.75 -2.96
CA LEU A 304 -7.06 -5.98 -2.53
C LEU A 304 -8.12 -6.84 -1.80
N LYS A 305 -8.26 -8.11 -2.17
CA LYS A 305 -9.13 -9.07 -1.48
C LYS A 305 -8.68 -9.35 -0.03
N ASN A 306 -7.41 -9.12 0.28
CA ASN A 306 -6.83 -9.21 1.61
C ASN A 306 -6.60 -7.83 2.26
N GLY A 307 -7.00 -6.75 1.61
CA GLY A 307 -6.84 -5.41 2.15
C GLY A 307 -7.91 -5.06 3.21
N VAL A 308 -7.66 -3.98 3.92
CA VAL A 308 -8.56 -3.49 4.98
C VAL A 308 -9.52 -2.45 4.41
N SER A 309 -10.80 -2.82 4.26
CA SER A 309 -11.84 -1.97 3.66
C SER A 309 -11.42 -1.44 2.29
N SER A 310 -11.04 -2.35 1.41
CA SER A 310 -10.42 -2.03 0.13
C SER A 310 -11.34 -1.30 -0.83
N SER A 311 -10.75 -0.39 -1.63
CA SER A 311 -11.48 0.36 -2.64
C SER A 311 -10.64 0.64 -3.88
N ILE A 312 -11.32 0.66 -5.02
CA ILE A 312 -10.78 1.02 -6.32
C ILE A 312 -11.55 2.22 -6.85
N VAL A 313 -10.83 3.24 -7.31
CA VAL A 313 -11.41 4.36 -8.06
C VAL A 313 -10.72 4.42 -9.41
N LEU A 314 -11.50 4.33 -10.48
CA LEU A 314 -11.03 4.53 -11.85
C LEU A 314 -11.33 5.98 -12.28
N VAL A 315 -10.43 6.57 -13.06
CA VAL A 315 -10.64 7.91 -13.61
C VAL A 315 -11.05 7.79 -15.07
N GLY A 316 -12.34 7.91 -15.30
CA GLY A 316 -12.99 7.93 -16.59
C GLY A 316 -12.83 9.27 -17.33
N SER A 317 -13.90 9.72 -17.97
CA SER A 317 -13.99 11.03 -18.63
C SER A 317 -15.44 11.35 -18.95
N ARG A 318 -15.80 12.63 -18.95
CA ARG A 318 -17.06 13.12 -19.53
C ARG A 318 -17.28 12.65 -20.97
N ASN A 319 -16.21 12.40 -21.73
CA ASN A 319 -16.31 11.90 -23.12
C ASN A 319 -17.03 10.54 -23.25
N VAL A 320 -17.30 9.84 -22.15
CA VAL A 320 -18.14 8.63 -22.15
C VAL A 320 -19.61 8.98 -22.42
N MET A 321 -20.11 10.07 -21.82
CA MET A 321 -21.49 10.52 -21.97
C MET A 321 -21.66 11.55 -23.07
N ALA A 322 -20.69 12.44 -23.26
CA ALA A 322 -20.72 13.53 -24.22
C ALA A 322 -19.41 13.58 -25.03
N PRO A 323 -19.23 12.65 -25.99
CA PRO A 323 -18.01 12.61 -26.79
C PRO A 323 -17.96 13.79 -27.76
N GLY A 324 -16.74 14.27 -28.02
CA GLY A 324 -16.50 15.28 -29.05
C GLY A 324 -16.07 14.64 -30.37
N ALA A 325 -16.39 15.27 -31.52
CA ALA A 325 -15.87 14.88 -32.84
C ALA A 325 -14.32 14.83 -32.81
N GLY A 326 -13.70 13.86 -33.47
CA GLY A 326 -12.26 13.67 -33.47
C GLY A 326 -11.69 12.98 -32.21
N ALA A 327 -12.50 12.63 -31.21
CA ALA A 327 -12.04 12.00 -29.96
C ALA A 327 -12.35 10.49 -29.89
N ALA A 328 -12.58 9.83 -31.02
CA ALA A 328 -13.09 8.44 -31.04
C ALA A 328 -12.19 7.45 -30.27
N SER A 329 -10.86 7.46 -30.48
CA SER A 329 -9.96 6.53 -29.80
C SER A 329 -9.97 6.70 -28.26
N TYR A 330 -10.01 7.93 -27.79
CA TYR A 330 -10.06 8.26 -26.37
C TYR A 330 -11.43 7.91 -25.77
N SER A 331 -12.52 8.32 -26.43
CA SER A 331 -13.89 8.07 -25.96
C SER A 331 -14.20 6.58 -25.88
N CYS A 332 -13.81 5.80 -26.89
CA CYS A 332 -13.97 4.34 -26.90
C CYS A 332 -13.18 3.68 -25.76
N ALA A 333 -11.91 4.10 -25.54
CA ALA A 333 -11.11 3.56 -24.45
C ALA A 333 -11.72 3.85 -23.09
N LYS A 334 -12.19 5.09 -22.84
CA LYS A 334 -12.82 5.49 -21.58
C LYS A 334 -14.22 4.88 -21.38
N ALA A 335 -14.97 4.63 -22.44
CA ALA A 335 -16.21 3.85 -22.40
C ALA A 335 -15.93 2.39 -22.02
N GLY A 336 -14.90 1.77 -22.62
CA GLY A 336 -14.42 0.42 -22.25
C GLY A 336 -13.97 0.37 -20.78
N LEU A 337 -13.25 1.39 -20.31
CA LEU A 337 -12.84 1.50 -18.90
C LEU A 337 -14.05 1.58 -17.96
N THR A 338 -15.11 2.30 -18.36
CA THR A 338 -16.35 2.39 -17.59
C THR A 338 -17.03 1.02 -17.47
N GLN A 339 -17.05 0.26 -18.55
CA GLN A 339 -17.61 -1.10 -18.52
C GLN A 339 -16.73 -2.06 -17.70
N LEU A 340 -15.40 -1.93 -17.79
CA LEU A 340 -14.45 -2.68 -16.95
C LEU A 340 -14.72 -2.43 -15.46
N CYS A 341 -14.98 -1.17 -15.06
CA CYS A 341 -15.35 -0.83 -13.69
C CYS A 341 -16.62 -1.56 -13.22
N ARG A 342 -17.66 -1.59 -14.04
CA ARG A 342 -18.92 -2.27 -13.72
C ARG A 342 -18.71 -3.76 -13.50
N VAL A 343 -17.95 -4.42 -14.39
CA VAL A 343 -17.61 -5.84 -14.24
C VAL A 343 -16.79 -6.07 -12.98
N ALA A 344 -15.73 -5.26 -12.75
CA ALA A 344 -14.91 -5.37 -11.57
C ALA A 344 -15.71 -5.19 -10.26
N ALA A 345 -16.68 -4.27 -10.24
CA ALA A 345 -17.55 -4.07 -9.07
C ALA A 345 -18.37 -5.33 -8.73
N LEU A 346 -18.91 -6.02 -9.77
CA LEU A 346 -19.65 -7.27 -9.58
C LEU A 346 -18.75 -8.42 -9.10
N GLU A 347 -17.57 -8.57 -9.70
CA GLU A 347 -16.63 -9.64 -9.34
C GLU A 347 -16.03 -9.47 -7.93
N LEU A 348 -15.91 -8.23 -7.47
CA LEU A 348 -15.25 -7.90 -6.22
C LEU A 348 -16.21 -7.73 -5.03
N ALA A 349 -17.50 -7.55 -5.28
CA ALA A 349 -18.52 -7.42 -4.25
C ALA A 349 -18.51 -8.55 -3.20
N PRO A 350 -18.38 -9.86 -3.58
CA PRO A 350 -18.30 -10.95 -2.60
C PRO A 350 -17.08 -10.87 -1.67
N HIS A 351 -16.06 -10.08 -2.04
CA HIS A 351 -14.85 -9.88 -1.25
C HIS A 351 -14.85 -8.56 -0.45
N GLY A 352 -15.97 -7.80 -0.49
CA GLY A 352 -16.08 -6.52 0.19
C GLY A 352 -15.23 -5.40 -0.42
N VAL A 353 -14.68 -5.58 -1.62
CA VAL A 353 -13.88 -4.57 -2.32
C VAL A 353 -14.81 -3.71 -3.19
N ARG A 354 -14.84 -2.41 -2.93
CA ARG A 354 -15.64 -1.46 -3.71
C ARG A 354 -14.88 -1.01 -4.95
N CYS A 355 -15.57 -0.93 -6.09
CA CYS A 355 -15.00 -0.41 -7.32
C CYS A 355 -15.93 0.65 -7.91
N ASN A 356 -15.43 1.87 -8.08
CA ASN A 356 -16.17 3.01 -8.59
C ASN A 356 -15.37 3.73 -9.68
N ILE A 357 -16.06 4.53 -10.49
CA ILE A 357 -15.45 5.37 -11.51
C ILE A 357 -15.96 6.81 -11.39
N ILE A 358 -15.07 7.76 -11.57
CA ILE A 358 -15.41 9.18 -11.70
C ILE A 358 -15.21 9.60 -13.16
N HIS A 359 -16.00 10.57 -13.63
CA HIS A 359 -15.94 11.09 -14.97
C HIS A 359 -15.65 12.60 -14.94
N PRO A 360 -14.35 12.99 -14.76
CA PRO A 360 -13.99 14.40 -14.77
C PRO A 360 -14.35 15.07 -16.10
N ASP A 361 -14.76 16.32 -16.02
CA ASP A 361 -14.88 17.23 -17.16
C ASP A 361 -13.51 17.93 -17.39
N ALA A 362 -13.49 19.14 -17.87
CA ALA A 362 -12.28 19.90 -18.09
C ALA A 362 -11.62 20.29 -16.75
N VAL A 363 -10.45 19.73 -16.49
CA VAL A 363 -9.62 20.09 -15.32
C VAL A 363 -8.45 20.92 -15.83
N PHE A 364 -8.61 22.23 -15.83
CA PHE A 364 -7.70 23.19 -16.48
C PHE A 364 -6.31 23.23 -15.84
N ASP A 365 -6.16 22.90 -14.58
CA ASP A 365 -4.89 22.85 -13.86
C ASP A 365 -4.00 21.65 -14.22
N THR A 366 -4.35 20.90 -15.28
CA THR A 366 -3.58 19.76 -15.73
C THR A 366 -2.71 20.08 -16.95
N LYS A 367 -1.59 19.38 -17.11
CA LYS A 367 -0.70 19.52 -18.29
C LYS A 367 -1.38 19.18 -19.64
N LEU A 368 -2.61 18.66 -19.62
CA LEU A 368 -3.41 18.42 -20.83
C LEU A 368 -3.91 19.73 -21.47
N TRP A 369 -4.04 20.79 -20.69
CA TRP A 369 -4.53 22.09 -21.13
C TRP A 369 -3.37 23.04 -21.36
N THR A 370 -2.65 22.83 -22.49
CA THR A 370 -1.67 23.84 -22.96
C THR A 370 -2.40 25.07 -23.49
N PRO A 371 -1.75 26.25 -23.59
CA PRO A 371 -2.35 27.44 -24.18
C PRO A 371 -2.97 27.18 -25.56
N GLU A 372 -2.32 26.35 -26.39
CA GLU A 372 -2.81 25.97 -27.71
C GLU A 372 -4.05 25.03 -27.62
N ALA A 373 -4.09 24.15 -26.64
CA ALA A 373 -5.24 23.27 -26.43
C ALA A 373 -6.45 24.07 -25.93
N LEU A 374 -6.23 25.06 -25.07
CA LEU A 374 -7.25 26.00 -24.61
C LEU A 374 -7.78 26.85 -25.77
N ALA A 375 -6.90 27.41 -26.61
CA ALA A 375 -7.30 28.20 -27.80
C ALA A 375 -8.15 27.37 -28.76
N ARG A 376 -7.72 26.16 -29.11
CA ARG A 376 -8.52 25.26 -29.97
C ARG A 376 -9.88 24.89 -29.34
N SER A 377 -9.92 24.72 -28.01
CA SER A 377 -11.17 24.44 -27.31
C SER A 377 -12.10 25.62 -27.35
N ALA A 378 -11.61 26.85 -27.10
CA ALA A 378 -12.37 28.08 -27.15
C ALA A 378 -12.97 28.31 -28.55
N GLU A 379 -12.17 28.16 -29.60
CA GLU A 379 -12.61 28.25 -31.00
C GLU A 379 -13.71 27.23 -31.30
N ARG A 380 -13.53 25.99 -30.90
CA ARG A 380 -14.48 24.89 -31.14
C ARG A 380 -15.83 25.10 -30.48
N TYR A 381 -15.87 25.72 -29.30
CA TYR A 381 -17.09 25.94 -28.52
C TYR A 381 -17.62 27.38 -28.64
N GLY A 382 -16.97 28.24 -29.44
CA GLY A 382 -17.37 29.64 -29.63
C GLY A 382 -17.34 30.47 -28.36
N CYS A 383 -16.51 30.11 -27.37
CA CYS A 383 -16.40 30.79 -26.08
C CYS A 383 -15.07 31.56 -25.95
N LEU A 384 -15.09 32.65 -25.17
CA LEU A 384 -13.90 33.43 -24.88
C LEU A 384 -12.98 32.69 -23.90
N LEU A 385 -11.67 32.75 -24.13
CA LEU A 385 -10.61 32.10 -23.31
C LEU A 385 -10.61 32.49 -21.81
N TYR A 386 -11.40 33.49 -21.40
CA TYR A 386 -11.31 34.11 -20.08
C TYR A 386 -12.44 33.76 -19.10
N THR A 387 -13.38 32.91 -19.46
CA THR A 387 -14.43 32.55 -18.51
C THR A 387 -14.03 31.25 -17.79
N SER A 388 -13.51 31.39 -16.58
CA SER A 388 -13.42 30.30 -15.58
C SER A 388 -14.79 29.65 -15.31
N ASP A 389 -15.87 30.30 -15.73
CA ASP A 389 -17.28 29.89 -15.63
C ASP A 389 -17.77 29.02 -16.80
N ALA A 390 -16.96 28.78 -17.83
CA ALA A 390 -17.35 27.89 -18.94
C ALA A 390 -17.65 26.44 -18.52
N ALA A 391 -17.22 26.04 -17.33
CA ALA A 391 -17.59 24.76 -16.73
C ALA A 391 -18.99 24.82 -16.09
N ASP A 392 -19.39 25.96 -15.50
CA ASP A 392 -20.68 26.13 -14.84
C ASP A 392 -21.81 26.37 -15.86
N GLU A 393 -21.55 27.10 -16.95
CA GLU A 393 -22.54 27.29 -18.02
C GLU A 393 -22.88 26.01 -18.80
N ARG A 394 -21.98 25.01 -18.80
CA ARG A 394 -22.23 23.69 -19.44
C ARG A 394 -23.07 22.76 -18.59
N SER A 395 -23.25 23.01 -17.32
CA SER A 395 -24.15 22.23 -16.45
C SER A 395 -25.62 22.48 -16.73
N SER A 396 -25.94 23.54 -17.49
CA SER A 396 -27.29 23.96 -17.86
C SER A 396 -27.72 23.58 -19.29
N VAL A 397 -26.93 22.80 -20.05
CA VAL A 397 -27.40 22.27 -21.33
C VAL A 397 -28.37 21.13 -21.04
N ASP A 398 -29.61 21.51 -21.15
CA ASP A 398 -30.81 20.67 -21.15
C ASP A 398 -30.60 19.41 -21.99
N LEU A 399 -30.80 18.26 -21.39
CA LEU A 399 -30.92 16.98 -22.09
C LEU A 399 -32.33 16.93 -22.72
N GLY A 400 -32.59 17.89 -23.59
CA GLY A 400 -33.80 17.97 -24.37
C GLY A 400 -33.80 16.92 -25.47
N GLY A 401 -34.75 15.97 -25.41
CA GLY A 401 -35.22 15.16 -26.47
C GLY A 401 -34.50 13.86 -26.75
#